data_cb3739c6312e9383be8c4c05d0fa20a6
#
_entry.id   cb3739c6312e9383be8c4c05d0fa20a6
#
_cell.length_a   1.000
_cell.length_b   1.000
_cell.length_c   1.000
_cell.angle_alpha   90.00
_cell.angle_beta   90.00
_cell.angle_gamma   90.00
#
_symmetry.space_group_name_H-M   'P 1'
#
loop_
_entity.id
_entity.type
_entity.pdbx_description
1 polymer ?
#
loop_
_entity_poly.entity_id
_entity_poly.type
_entity_poly.pdbx_seq_one_letter_code
_entity_poly.pdbx_strand_id
1 'polypeptide(L)'
;MFHPFELAFCGLSGSGKTTLLTGVLRHFRDAGYDPGYFKHGCHRFDIDREGKDSYLARQAGAATVMISDPGKEAIISVSDTLSRSGALLHCDLLFIEGLKELPIPKMLLVDAQEEILGHLENGTVRNVVALVHQGDDSRLGRFGLPAFHRDDLAAITEFIGSRFRAQASAVPLYGLVLAGGMSERMGTDKARLNYGGKDQLDATAALLSGRCEQIFVSCRREQAGAYAESGLPLVTDDYLGMGPLGGLLSAQRRHPEAAWLVAACDFPFLDAWTIGGLVGMRDPLRFATAFRLPGSELPEPLCTIYEPKSRQPLLYSHAGGCDSLSAFLRHSRIAVAEPANPAALRNVNDKEAMHAAMHELNPDTGRC
;
A
#
# COMPACT_ATOMS: atom_id res chain seq x y z
N MET A 1 -9.48 3.18 -13.50
CA MET A 1 -9.16 2.75 -12.13
C MET A 1 -8.72 3.98 -11.36
N PHE A 2 -9.38 4.28 -10.23
CA PHE A 2 -9.06 5.43 -9.38
C PHE A 2 -8.23 5.02 -8.17
N HIS A 3 -8.41 3.75 -7.72
CA HIS A 3 -7.73 3.19 -6.56
C HIS A 3 -7.61 1.67 -6.70
N PRO A 4 -6.52 1.02 -6.23
CA PRO A 4 -6.39 -0.44 -6.28
C PRO A 4 -7.55 -1.17 -5.62
N PHE A 5 -8.01 -0.68 -4.47
CA PHE A 5 -9.14 -1.22 -3.73
C PHE A 5 -10.35 -0.28 -3.85
N GLU A 6 -11.03 -0.34 -5.00
CA GLU A 6 -12.20 0.49 -5.29
C GLU A 6 -13.46 -0.35 -5.46
N LEU A 7 -14.59 0.19 -4.98
CA LEU A 7 -15.91 -0.41 -5.15
C LEU A 7 -16.96 0.69 -5.36
N ALA A 8 -17.74 0.58 -6.42
CA ALA A 8 -18.83 1.51 -6.70
C ALA A 8 -20.17 1.02 -6.13
N PHE A 9 -21.04 1.95 -5.78
CA PHE A 9 -22.43 1.73 -5.42
C PHE A 9 -23.31 2.42 -6.46
N CYS A 10 -24.01 1.63 -7.25
CA CYS A 10 -24.84 2.10 -8.35
C CYS A 10 -26.31 1.75 -8.13
N GLY A 11 -27.20 2.54 -8.70
CA GLY A 11 -28.66 2.37 -8.59
C GLY A 11 -29.37 3.65 -9.03
N LEU A 12 -30.67 3.60 -9.18
CA LEU A 12 -31.49 4.76 -9.55
C LEU A 12 -31.51 5.82 -8.41
N SER A 13 -31.98 7.02 -8.74
CA SER A 13 -32.17 8.07 -7.73
C SER A 13 -33.13 7.59 -6.64
N GLY A 14 -32.86 7.91 -5.38
CA GLY A 14 -33.70 7.46 -4.25
C GLY A 14 -33.54 6.01 -3.82
N SER A 15 -32.69 5.18 -4.46
CA SER A 15 -32.49 3.77 -4.08
C SER A 15 -31.73 3.56 -2.74
N GLY A 16 -31.37 4.63 -2.03
CA GLY A 16 -30.72 4.55 -0.71
C GLY A 16 -29.19 4.35 -0.75
N LYS A 17 -28.54 4.60 -1.88
CA LYS A 17 -27.08 4.47 -2.03
C LYS A 17 -26.31 5.21 -0.95
N THR A 18 -26.59 6.48 -0.76
CA THR A 18 -25.86 7.33 0.20
C THR A 18 -26.02 6.82 1.63
N THR A 19 -27.22 6.35 2.02
CA THR A 19 -27.48 5.79 3.36
C THR A 19 -26.64 4.53 3.59
N LEU A 20 -26.67 3.56 2.65
CA LEU A 20 -25.88 2.34 2.74
C LEU A 20 -24.40 2.66 2.79
N LEU A 21 -23.94 3.51 1.88
CA LEU A 21 -22.53 3.87 1.76
C LEU A 21 -21.98 4.56 3.01
N THR A 22 -22.81 5.39 3.66
CA THR A 22 -22.44 6.01 4.94
C THR A 22 -22.23 4.95 6.04
N GLY A 23 -23.03 3.89 6.06
CA GLY A 23 -22.84 2.75 6.97
C GLY A 23 -21.55 1.99 6.68
N VAL A 24 -21.28 1.71 5.39
CA VAL A 24 -20.06 1.05 4.95
C VAL A 24 -18.81 1.87 5.34
N LEU A 25 -18.81 3.17 5.07
CA LEU A 25 -17.69 4.06 5.44
C LEU A 25 -17.41 4.04 6.95
N ARG A 26 -18.46 4.09 7.77
CA ARG A 26 -18.31 4.00 9.24
C ARG A 26 -17.72 2.67 9.67
N HIS A 27 -18.21 1.56 9.12
CA HIS A 27 -17.70 0.23 9.45
C HIS A 27 -16.19 0.12 9.20
N PHE A 28 -15.71 0.51 8.00
CA PHE A 28 -14.29 0.42 7.69
C PHE A 28 -13.44 1.41 8.49
N ARG A 29 -13.95 2.63 8.75
CA ARG A 29 -13.28 3.56 9.67
C ARG A 29 -13.15 2.97 11.08
N ASP A 30 -14.21 2.39 11.62
CA ASP A 30 -14.22 1.82 12.96
C ASP A 30 -13.34 0.56 13.06
N ALA A 31 -13.13 -0.16 11.93
CA ALA A 31 -12.12 -1.19 11.78
C ALA A 31 -10.69 -0.64 11.61
N GLY A 32 -10.50 0.68 11.70
CA GLY A 32 -9.20 1.34 11.69
C GLY A 32 -8.65 1.65 10.29
N TYR A 33 -9.42 1.46 9.22
CA TYR A 33 -9.04 1.87 7.87
C TYR A 33 -9.39 3.35 7.60
N ASP A 34 -8.78 3.90 6.56
CA ASP A 34 -9.04 5.26 6.05
C ASP A 34 -9.80 5.18 4.72
N PRO A 35 -11.15 5.09 4.76
CA PRO A 35 -11.94 4.95 3.55
C PRO A 35 -12.10 6.29 2.83
N GLY A 36 -11.74 6.34 1.55
CA GLY A 36 -12.06 7.45 0.66
C GLY A 36 -13.48 7.36 0.11
N TYR A 37 -14.05 8.50 -0.22
CA TYR A 37 -15.35 8.61 -0.85
C TYR A 37 -15.29 9.51 -2.08
N PHE A 38 -15.79 9.00 -3.19
CA PHE A 38 -15.93 9.74 -4.44
C PHE A 38 -17.38 9.69 -4.92
N LYS A 39 -17.99 10.84 -5.15
CA LYS A 39 -19.33 10.96 -5.73
C LYS A 39 -19.29 11.52 -7.12
N HIS A 40 -19.90 10.79 -8.07
CA HIS A 40 -20.09 11.22 -9.45
C HIS A 40 -21.60 11.29 -9.78
N GLY A 41 -21.98 12.18 -10.68
CA GLY A 41 -23.38 12.29 -11.14
C GLY A 41 -24.15 13.47 -10.56
N CYS A 42 -23.46 14.43 -9.96
CA CYS A 42 -24.05 15.71 -9.64
C CYS A 42 -24.13 16.57 -10.93
N HIS A 43 -25.32 16.95 -11.36
CA HIS A 43 -25.50 17.84 -12.51
C HIS A 43 -24.89 19.22 -12.24
N ARG A 44 -24.92 19.68 -11.01
CA ARG A 44 -24.24 20.86 -10.49
C ARG A 44 -23.98 20.66 -9.00
N PHE A 45 -22.80 20.94 -8.55
CA PHE A 45 -22.51 21.09 -7.13
C PHE A 45 -21.80 22.42 -6.93
N ASP A 46 -22.12 23.09 -5.84
CA ASP A 46 -21.53 24.35 -5.45
C ASP A 46 -20.95 24.19 -4.05
N ILE A 47 -19.63 24.29 -3.93
CA ILE A 47 -18.91 24.30 -2.66
C ILE A 47 -18.30 25.67 -2.39
N ASP A 48 -18.42 26.59 -3.37
CA ASP A 48 -17.91 27.95 -3.29
C ASP A 48 -19.07 28.93 -3.02
N ARG A 49 -18.85 29.84 -2.09
CA ARG A 49 -19.84 30.91 -1.83
C ARG A 49 -19.49 32.12 -2.67
N GLU A 50 -20.46 32.60 -3.42
CA GLU A 50 -20.35 33.84 -4.19
C GLU A 50 -19.84 35.00 -3.33
N GLY A 51 -18.85 35.73 -3.85
CA GLY A 51 -18.23 36.86 -3.18
C GLY A 51 -17.17 36.54 -2.13
N LYS A 52 -16.85 35.24 -1.89
CA LYS A 52 -15.72 34.85 -1.05
C LYS A 52 -14.42 34.75 -1.83
N ASP A 53 -13.28 34.80 -1.14
CA ASP A 53 -11.96 34.86 -1.72
C ASP A 53 -11.68 33.73 -2.73
N SER A 54 -12.08 32.50 -2.39
CA SER A 54 -11.96 31.33 -3.27
C SER A 54 -12.79 31.48 -4.56
N TYR A 55 -14.02 31.96 -4.44
CA TYR A 55 -14.88 32.23 -5.58
C TYR A 55 -14.30 33.33 -6.48
N LEU A 56 -13.83 34.43 -5.88
CA LEU A 56 -13.22 35.56 -6.62
C LEU A 56 -11.94 35.15 -7.32
N ALA A 57 -11.08 34.33 -6.67
CA ALA A 57 -9.87 33.80 -7.29
C ALA A 57 -10.19 32.96 -8.52
N ARG A 58 -11.22 32.10 -8.44
CA ARG A 58 -11.67 31.28 -9.58
C ARG A 58 -12.27 32.14 -10.70
N GLN A 59 -13.08 33.12 -10.37
CA GLN A 59 -13.63 34.07 -11.35
C GLN A 59 -12.52 34.90 -12.05
N ALA A 60 -11.44 35.19 -11.33
CA ALA A 60 -10.27 35.85 -11.88
C ALA A 60 -9.39 34.95 -12.77
N GLY A 61 -9.76 33.66 -12.94
CA GLY A 61 -9.07 32.73 -13.85
C GLY A 61 -8.12 31.77 -13.19
N ALA A 62 -8.12 31.62 -11.86
CA ALA A 62 -7.34 30.58 -11.21
C ALA A 62 -7.87 29.17 -11.63
N ALA A 63 -6.99 28.38 -12.26
CA ALA A 63 -7.31 27.02 -12.70
C ALA A 63 -7.53 26.05 -11.53
N THR A 64 -6.85 26.31 -10.41
CA THR A 64 -6.98 25.53 -9.16
C THR A 64 -6.96 26.50 -7.98
N VAL A 65 -7.89 26.30 -7.06
CA VAL A 65 -7.96 27.02 -5.78
C VAL A 65 -7.89 26.00 -4.67
N MET A 66 -6.97 26.19 -3.72
CA MET A 66 -6.83 25.37 -2.54
C MET A 66 -7.16 26.21 -1.31
N ILE A 67 -7.96 25.66 -0.43
CA ILE A 67 -8.34 26.25 0.87
C ILE A 67 -7.94 25.24 1.93
N SER A 68 -7.22 25.68 2.96
CA SER A 68 -6.81 24.83 4.07
C SER A 68 -7.02 25.51 5.41
N ASP A 69 -7.34 24.72 6.41
CA ASP A 69 -7.26 25.05 7.82
C ASP A 69 -6.51 23.93 8.57
N PRO A 70 -6.19 24.04 9.86
CA PRO A 70 -5.43 23.01 10.58
C PRO A 70 -6.04 21.60 10.56
N GLY A 71 -7.32 21.44 10.22
CA GLY A 71 -8.05 20.18 10.29
C GLY A 71 -8.54 19.64 8.95
N LYS A 72 -8.53 20.44 7.87
CA LYS A 72 -9.08 20.06 6.57
C LYS A 72 -8.56 20.89 5.41
N GLU A 73 -8.63 20.29 4.24
CA GLU A 73 -8.30 20.96 2.98
C GLU A 73 -9.42 20.74 1.96
N ALA A 74 -9.59 21.72 1.07
CA ALA A 74 -10.47 21.61 -0.09
C ALA A 74 -9.74 22.10 -1.33
N ILE A 75 -9.83 21.33 -2.42
CA ILE A 75 -9.27 21.69 -3.72
C ILE A 75 -10.42 21.81 -4.71
N ILE A 76 -10.53 22.97 -5.36
CA ILE A 76 -11.48 23.26 -6.42
C ILE A 76 -10.68 23.42 -7.71
N SER A 77 -10.81 22.47 -8.65
CA SER A 77 -10.09 22.50 -9.91
C SER A 77 -11.07 22.39 -11.08
N VAL A 78 -10.79 23.11 -12.14
CA VAL A 78 -11.51 23.00 -13.43
C VAL A 78 -10.90 21.92 -14.32
N SER A 79 -9.75 21.37 -13.95
CA SER A 79 -9.05 20.34 -14.69
C SER A 79 -9.41 18.93 -14.21
N ASP A 80 -9.73 18.03 -15.15
CA ASP A 80 -10.22 16.68 -14.88
C ASP A 80 -9.12 15.68 -14.44
N THR A 81 -7.85 15.99 -14.62
CA THR A 81 -6.86 14.92 -14.77
C THR A 81 -5.91 14.69 -13.60
N LEU A 82 -5.51 15.71 -12.85
CA LEU A 82 -4.41 15.56 -11.88
C LEU A 82 -4.86 15.49 -10.42
N SER A 83 -5.98 16.11 -10.08
CA SER A 83 -6.42 16.17 -8.68
C SER A 83 -7.13 14.90 -8.20
N ARG A 84 -7.80 14.17 -9.11
CA ARG A 84 -8.62 13.00 -8.75
C ARG A 84 -7.79 11.84 -8.22
N SER A 85 -6.69 11.49 -8.90
CA SER A 85 -5.88 10.34 -8.52
C SER A 85 -5.02 10.59 -7.29
N GLY A 86 -4.44 11.78 -7.15
CA GLY A 86 -3.52 12.09 -6.04
C GLY A 86 -4.19 12.01 -4.66
N ALA A 87 -5.30 12.73 -4.46
CA ALA A 87 -5.99 12.77 -3.18
C ALA A 87 -6.60 11.41 -2.76
N LEU A 88 -7.16 10.67 -3.73
CA LEU A 88 -7.82 9.39 -3.46
C LEU A 88 -6.83 8.23 -3.21
N LEU A 89 -5.60 8.35 -3.67
CA LEU A 89 -4.56 7.32 -3.47
C LEU A 89 -4.02 7.27 -2.05
N HIS A 90 -4.22 8.31 -1.25
CA HIS A 90 -3.81 8.32 0.16
C HIS A 90 -4.75 7.52 1.07
N CYS A 91 -5.93 7.13 0.57
CA CYS A 91 -6.86 6.28 1.31
C CYS A 91 -6.41 4.81 1.30
N ASP A 92 -6.91 4.01 2.25
CA ASP A 92 -6.71 2.57 2.24
C ASP A 92 -7.63 1.88 1.22
N LEU A 93 -8.87 2.36 1.15
CA LEU A 93 -9.97 1.84 0.33
C LEU A 93 -10.71 3.01 -0.31
N LEU A 94 -11.31 2.80 -1.48
CA LEU A 94 -12.12 3.83 -2.14
C LEU A 94 -13.54 3.31 -2.40
N PHE A 95 -14.52 4.06 -1.90
CA PHE A 95 -15.92 3.84 -2.19
C PHE A 95 -16.46 4.93 -3.10
N ILE A 96 -17.16 4.51 -4.16
CA ILE A 96 -17.64 5.40 -5.22
C ILE A 96 -19.16 5.38 -5.26
N GLU A 97 -19.80 6.54 -5.25
CA GLU A 97 -21.23 6.65 -5.53
C GLU A 97 -21.44 7.08 -6.99
N GLY A 98 -22.04 6.20 -7.80
CA GLY A 98 -22.28 6.45 -9.22
C GLY A 98 -21.37 5.70 -10.16
N LEU A 99 -21.06 6.27 -11.32
CA LEU A 99 -20.23 5.69 -12.39
C LEU A 99 -20.73 4.32 -12.89
N LYS A 100 -22.04 4.18 -13.08
CA LYS A 100 -22.67 2.92 -13.49
C LYS A 100 -22.11 2.37 -14.84
N GLU A 101 -21.65 3.24 -15.73
CA GLU A 101 -21.19 2.89 -17.07
C GLU A 101 -19.71 2.46 -17.11
N LEU A 102 -18.90 2.86 -16.13
CA LEU A 102 -17.49 2.48 -16.08
C LEU A 102 -17.31 1.01 -15.65
N PRO A 103 -16.29 0.31 -16.18
CA PRO A 103 -16.05 -1.10 -15.87
C PRO A 103 -15.36 -1.33 -14.51
N ILE A 104 -15.68 -0.53 -13.48
CA ILE A 104 -15.23 -0.72 -12.11
C ILE A 104 -16.13 -1.72 -11.38
N PRO A 105 -15.61 -2.50 -10.42
CA PRO A 105 -16.44 -3.39 -9.60
C PRO A 105 -17.53 -2.60 -8.88
N LYS A 106 -18.76 -3.10 -8.88
CA LYS A 106 -19.87 -2.38 -8.26
C LYS A 106 -20.90 -3.26 -7.57
N MET A 107 -21.46 -2.77 -6.50
CA MET A 107 -22.69 -3.25 -5.92
C MET A 107 -23.86 -2.50 -6.54
N LEU A 108 -24.89 -3.22 -6.99
CA LEU A 108 -26.05 -2.65 -7.67
C LEU A 108 -27.24 -2.64 -6.70
N LEU A 109 -27.72 -1.45 -6.35
CA LEU A 109 -28.89 -1.28 -5.50
C LEU A 109 -30.16 -1.38 -6.36
N VAL A 110 -30.95 -2.41 -6.11
CA VAL A 110 -32.20 -2.69 -6.80
C VAL A 110 -33.28 -1.75 -6.27
N ASP A 111 -33.91 -1.00 -7.14
CA ASP A 111 -35.05 -0.13 -6.85
C ASP A 111 -36.34 -0.95 -6.70
N ALA A 112 -37.36 -0.35 -6.11
CA ALA A 112 -38.64 -1.02 -5.84
C ALA A 112 -39.36 -1.54 -7.12
N GLN A 113 -39.11 -0.91 -8.27
CA GLN A 113 -39.66 -1.30 -9.56
C GLN A 113 -38.73 -2.26 -10.34
N GLU A 114 -37.57 -2.57 -9.80
CA GLU A 114 -36.54 -3.42 -10.43
C GLU A 114 -36.04 -2.87 -11.79
N GLU A 115 -36.23 -1.58 -12.09
CA GLU A 115 -35.85 -0.98 -13.37
C GLU A 115 -34.34 -1.08 -13.62
N ILE A 116 -33.52 -0.96 -12.57
CA ILE A 116 -32.06 -1.05 -12.69
C ILE A 116 -31.60 -2.43 -13.19
N LEU A 117 -32.38 -3.51 -12.96
CA LEU A 117 -32.05 -4.85 -13.45
C LEU A 117 -32.08 -4.92 -14.97
N GLY A 118 -32.95 -4.16 -15.63
CA GLY A 118 -32.95 -4.04 -17.09
C GLY A 118 -31.65 -3.47 -17.63
N HIS A 119 -30.98 -2.56 -16.91
CA HIS A 119 -29.65 -2.06 -17.26
C HIS A 119 -28.55 -3.10 -17.09
N LEU A 120 -28.72 -4.04 -16.16
CA LEU A 120 -27.82 -5.18 -16.00
C LEU A 120 -28.01 -6.18 -17.13
N GLU A 121 -29.27 -6.52 -17.48
CA GLU A 121 -29.62 -7.46 -18.54
C GLU A 121 -29.16 -7.01 -19.92
N ASN A 122 -29.33 -5.72 -20.26
CA ASN A 122 -28.91 -5.18 -21.55
C ASN A 122 -27.40 -4.81 -21.62
N GLY A 123 -26.63 -5.07 -20.54
CA GLY A 123 -25.20 -4.84 -20.49
C GLY A 123 -24.75 -3.38 -20.39
N THR A 124 -25.66 -2.44 -20.14
CA THR A 124 -25.34 -1.03 -19.86
C THR A 124 -24.56 -0.89 -18.54
N VAL A 125 -24.93 -1.70 -17.53
CA VAL A 125 -24.22 -1.80 -16.28
C VAL A 125 -23.38 -3.08 -16.27
N ARG A 126 -22.07 -2.94 -16.11
CA ARG A 126 -21.11 -4.06 -16.18
C ARG A 126 -20.31 -4.17 -14.90
N ASN A 127 -19.67 -5.33 -14.72
CA ASN A 127 -18.82 -5.63 -13.57
C ASN A 127 -19.56 -5.49 -12.24
N VAL A 128 -20.82 -5.95 -12.20
CA VAL A 128 -21.59 -6.05 -10.97
C VAL A 128 -21.09 -7.25 -10.19
N VAL A 129 -20.73 -7.04 -8.92
CA VAL A 129 -20.17 -8.07 -8.04
C VAL A 129 -21.17 -8.56 -7.00
N ALA A 130 -22.20 -7.77 -6.73
CA ALA A 130 -23.31 -8.14 -5.84
C ALA A 130 -24.54 -7.25 -6.09
N LEU A 131 -25.69 -7.73 -5.69
CA LEU A 131 -26.97 -7.02 -5.69
C LEU A 131 -27.35 -6.65 -4.26
N VAL A 132 -27.97 -5.48 -4.08
CA VAL A 132 -28.52 -5.05 -2.80
C VAL A 132 -29.99 -4.71 -2.98
N HIS A 133 -30.87 -5.34 -2.21
CA HIS A 133 -32.33 -5.20 -2.35
C HIS A 133 -33.01 -4.74 -1.06
N GLN A 134 -34.29 -4.35 -1.16
CA GLN A 134 -35.14 -3.96 -0.02
C GLN A 134 -36.31 -4.90 0.24
N GLY A 135 -36.65 -5.73 -0.74
CA GLY A 135 -37.82 -6.59 -0.72
C GLY A 135 -37.45 -8.05 -0.92
N ASP A 136 -38.32 -8.79 -1.62
CA ASP A 136 -38.13 -10.19 -1.96
C ASP A 136 -36.95 -10.37 -2.94
N ASP A 137 -36.10 -11.33 -2.66
CA ASP A 137 -34.92 -11.66 -3.47
C ASP A 137 -35.14 -12.85 -4.44
N SER A 138 -36.34 -13.46 -4.41
CA SER A 138 -36.66 -14.68 -5.15
C SER A 138 -36.32 -14.63 -6.65
N ARG A 139 -36.33 -13.44 -7.24
CA ARG A 139 -36.01 -13.20 -8.65
C ARG A 139 -34.52 -12.90 -8.91
N LEU A 140 -33.76 -12.59 -7.88
CA LEU A 140 -32.37 -12.12 -8.03
C LEU A 140 -31.41 -13.28 -8.32
N GLY A 141 -31.75 -14.50 -7.90
CA GLY A 141 -30.94 -15.68 -8.15
C GLY A 141 -30.61 -15.94 -9.62
N ARG A 142 -31.45 -15.48 -10.55
CA ARG A 142 -31.23 -15.61 -12.00
C ARG A 142 -29.95 -14.92 -12.51
N PHE A 143 -29.43 -13.97 -11.78
CA PHE A 143 -28.19 -13.27 -12.14
C PHE A 143 -26.92 -13.99 -11.70
N GLY A 144 -27.02 -15.02 -10.86
CA GLY A 144 -25.86 -15.75 -10.34
C GLY A 144 -24.92 -14.90 -9.49
N LEU A 145 -25.41 -13.78 -8.94
CA LEU A 145 -24.66 -12.85 -8.12
C LEU A 145 -25.11 -12.98 -6.65
N PRO A 146 -24.20 -12.76 -5.68
CA PRO A 146 -24.59 -12.60 -4.29
C PRO A 146 -25.63 -11.48 -4.15
N ALA A 147 -26.67 -11.70 -3.36
CA ALA A 147 -27.69 -10.72 -3.07
C ALA A 147 -27.80 -10.51 -1.56
N PHE A 148 -27.93 -9.26 -1.14
CA PHE A 148 -27.97 -8.85 0.26
C PHE A 148 -29.17 -7.97 0.50
N HIS A 149 -29.86 -8.16 1.65
CA HIS A 149 -30.82 -7.18 2.08
C HIS A 149 -30.08 -5.89 2.51
N ARG A 150 -30.59 -4.73 2.13
CA ARG A 150 -29.91 -3.43 2.36
C ARG A 150 -29.69 -3.12 3.84
N ASP A 151 -30.49 -3.66 4.73
CA ASP A 151 -30.40 -3.43 6.17
C ASP A 151 -29.42 -4.41 6.82
N ASP A 152 -28.96 -5.45 6.10
CA ASP A 152 -27.91 -6.36 6.55
C ASP A 152 -26.52 -5.77 6.25
N LEU A 153 -26.20 -4.69 6.95
CA LEU A 153 -24.91 -4.01 6.82
C LEU A 153 -23.75 -4.94 7.18
N ALA A 154 -23.95 -5.87 8.11
CA ALA A 154 -22.91 -6.80 8.54
C ALA A 154 -22.50 -7.74 7.39
N ALA A 155 -23.46 -8.40 6.74
CA ALA A 155 -23.16 -9.28 5.59
C ALA A 155 -22.56 -8.50 4.41
N ILE A 156 -23.04 -7.28 4.16
CA ILE A 156 -22.53 -6.41 3.09
C ILE A 156 -21.06 -6.04 3.35
N THR A 157 -20.73 -5.60 4.56
CA THR A 157 -19.36 -5.18 4.90
C THR A 157 -18.40 -6.36 4.98
N GLU A 158 -18.86 -7.53 5.44
CA GLU A 158 -18.06 -8.77 5.39
C GLU A 158 -17.77 -9.20 3.96
N PHE A 159 -18.76 -9.16 3.07
CA PHE A 159 -18.55 -9.43 1.63
C PHE A 159 -17.52 -8.48 1.01
N ILE A 160 -17.63 -7.17 1.28
CA ILE A 160 -16.69 -6.16 0.79
C ILE A 160 -15.29 -6.43 1.32
N GLY A 161 -15.15 -6.66 2.63
CA GLY A 161 -13.87 -6.95 3.27
C GLY A 161 -13.22 -8.23 2.73
N SER A 162 -13.99 -9.31 2.59
CA SER A 162 -13.51 -10.57 2.02
C SER A 162 -13.05 -10.40 0.57
N ARG A 163 -13.77 -9.62 -0.23
CA ARG A 163 -13.39 -9.32 -1.60
C ARG A 163 -12.06 -8.56 -1.68
N PHE A 164 -11.90 -7.51 -0.89
CA PHE A 164 -10.65 -6.74 -0.87
C PHE A 164 -9.48 -7.58 -0.35
N ARG A 165 -9.69 -8.39 0.70
CA ARG A 165 -8.67 -9.33 1.20
C ARG A 165 -8.27 -10.36 0.14
N ALA A 166 -9.23 -10.93 -0.58
CA ALA A 166 -8.96 -11.88 -1.67
C ALA A 166 -8.16 -11.24 -2.80
N GLN A 167 -8.51 -10.01 -3.20
CA GLN A 167 -7.77 -9.25 -4.20
C GLN A 167 -6.33 -8.95 -3.72
N ALA A 168 -6.18 -8.57 -2.47
CA ALA A 168 -4.90 -8.26 -1.86
C ALA A 168 -4.02 -9.49 -1.67
N SER A 169 -4.62 -10.64 -1.34
CA SER A 169 -3.90 -11.92 -1.18
C SER A 169 -3.37 -12.48 -2.51
N ALA A 170 -3.90 -12.02 -3.64
CA ALA A 170 -3.40 -12.38 -4.96
C ALA A 170 -2.12 -11.59 -5.36
N VAL A 171 -1.71 -10.59 -4.56
CA VAL A 171 -0.49 -9.82 -4.79
C VAL A 171 0.72 -10.64 -4.36
N PRO A 172 1.64 -11.00 -5.28
CA PRO A 172 2.83 -11.76 -4.94
C PRO A 172 3.72 -11.00 -3.96
N LEU A 173 4.35 -11.70 -3.04
CA LEU A 173 5.34 -11.12 -2.12
C LEU A 173 6.74 -11.49 -2.61
N TYR A 174 7.52 -10.50 -3.02
CA TYR A 174 8.91 -10.64 -3.41
C TYR A 174 9.84 -10.11 -2.33
N GLY A 175 10.99 -10.73 -2.18
CA GLY A 175 12.05 -10.28 -1.30
C GLY A 175 13.03 -9.36 -2.02
N LEU A 176 13.43 -8.28 -1.37
CA LEU A 176 14.44 -7.34 -1.87
C LEU A 176 15.56 -7.21 -0.85
N VAL A 177 16.70 -7.83 -1.13
CA VAL A 177 17.92 -7.65 -0.34
C VAL A 177 18.61 -6.37 -0.78
N LEU A 178 18.70 -5.39 0.10
CA LEU A 178 19.40 -4.13 -0.17
C LEU A 178 20.89 -4.29 0.07
N ALA A 179 21.67 -4.44 -1.00
CA ALA A 179 23.12 -4.61 -0.97
C ALA A 179 23.90 -3.36 -1.43
N GLY A 180 23.23 -2.36 -2.02
CA GLY A 180 23.83 -1.21 -2.71
C GLY A 180 24.37 -0.06 -1.85
N GLY A 181 24.51 -0.21 -0.52
CA GLY A 181 24.98 0.84 0.37
C GLY A 181 26.44 1.25 0.13
N MET A 182 26.78 2.56 0.24
CA MET A 182 28.18 3.01 0.34
C MET A 182 28.66 2.77 1.77
N SER A 183 29.45 1.71 1.97
CA SER A 183 30.07 1.40 3.27
C SER A 183 31.30 2.28 3.50
N GLU A 184 31.20 3.58 3.29
CA GLU A 184 32.33 4.53 3.40
C GLU A 184 33.04 4.46 4.77
N ARG A 185 32.28 4.26 5.85
CA ARG A 185 32.82 4.16 7.20
C ARG A 185 33.49 2.81 7.50
N MET A 186 33.09 1.75 6.81
CA MET A 186 33.62 0.40 7.05
C MET A 186 34.76 0.06 6.08
N GLY A 187 34.83 0.72 4.92
CA GLY A 187 35.81 0.41 3.87
C GLY A 187 35.66 -0.98 3.25
N THR A 188 34.56 -1.69 3.56
CA THR A 188 34.27 -3.05 3.12
C THR A 188 32.79 -3.13 2.76
N ASP A 189 32.46 -3.89 1.72
CA ASP A 189 31.08 -4.15 1.32
C ASP A 189 30.34 -4.96 2.40
N LYS A 190 29.34 -4.35 3.03
CA LYS A 190 28.56 -4.99 4.11
C LYS A 190 27.86 -6.28 3.65
N ALA A 191 27.44 -6.36 2.40
CA ALA A 191 26.77 -7.53 1.86
C ALA A 191 27.71 -8.75 1.77
N ARG A 192 29.01 -8.53 1.70
CA ARG A 192 30.05 -9.57 1.68
C ARG A 192 30.66 -9.91 3.02
N LEU A 193 30.21 -9.26 4.11
CA LEU A 193 30.67 -9.61 5.44
C LEU A 193 30.14 -10.99 5.82
N ASN A 194 31.00 -11.78 6.45
CA ASN A 194 30.68 -13.12 6.92
C ASN A 194 30.62 -13.13 8.46
N TYR A 195 29.43 -13.35 8.99
CA TYR A 195 29.21 -13.43 10.45
C TYR A 195 29.06 -14.88 10.95
N GLY A 196 28.78 -15.85 10.07
CA GLY A 196 28.48 -17.22 10.49
C GLY A 196 28.62 -18.27 9.37
N GLY A 197 29.68 -18.17 8.54
CA GLY A 197 29.97 -19.15 7.47
C GLY A 197 29.39 -18.83 6.09
N LYS A 198 28.46 -17.86 6.01
CA LYS A 198 27.93 -17.32 4.74
C LYS A 198 28.10 -15.81 4.74
N ASP A 199 28.21 -15.22 3.55
CA ASP A 199 28.14 -13.76 3.46
C ASP A 199 26.72 -13.25 3.80
N GLN A 200 26.65 -11.98 4.18
CA GLN A 200 25.40 -11.40 4.71
C GLN A 200 24.30 -11.32 3.63
N LEU A 201 24.67 -11.17 2.37
CA LEU A 201 23.72 -11.20 1.26
C LEU A 201 23.04 -12.57 1.18
N ASP A 202 23.82 -13.65 1.16
CA ASP A 202 23.30 -15.02 1.08
C ASP A 202 22.51 -15.41 2.33
N ALA A 203 22.96 -14.97 3.50
CA ALA A 203 22.23 -15.20 4.75
C ALA A 203 20.85 -14.50 4.74
N THR A 204 20.83 -13.22 4.35
CA THR A 204 19.57 -12.45 4.24
C THR A 204 18.65 -13.05 3.17
N ALA A 205 19.18 -13.38 1.99
CA ALA A 205 18.39 -13.99 0.91
C ALA A 205 17.77 -15.33 1.35
N ALA A 206 18.53 -16.16 2.08
CA ALA A 206 18.03 -17.43 2.61
C ALA A 206 16.88 -17.25 3.60
N LEU A 207 16.92 -16.20 4.45
CA LEU A 207 15.83 -15.87 5.38
C LEU A 207 14.55 -15.48 4.63
N LEU A 208 14.68 -14.70 3.54
CA LEU A 208 13.52 -14.25 2.74
C LEU A 208 12.94 -15.39 1.89
N SER A 209 13.76 -16.34 1.41
CA SER A 209 13.33 -17.41 0.49
C SER A 209 12.25 -18.32 1.09
N GLY A 210 12.17 -18.43 2.39
CA GLY A 210 11.11 -19.21 3.07
C GLY A 210 9.74 -18.52 3.10
N ARG A 211 9.64 -17.25 2.66
CA ARG A 211 8.42 -16.44 2.79
C ARG A 211 8.05 -15.67 1.53
N CYS A 212 8.95 -15.54 0.58
CA CYS A 212 8.77 -14.79 -0.65
C CYS A 212 8.79 -15.72 -1.85
N GLU A 213 8.01 -15.41 -2.86
CA GLU A 213 7.93 -16.20 -4.10
C GLU A 213 9.22 -16.08 -4.93
N GLN A 214 9.86 -14.91 -4.88
CA GLN A 214 11.10 -14.63 -5.59
C GLN A 214 11.97 -13.67 -4.75
N ILE A 215 13.30 -13.81 -4.85
CA ILE A 215 14.25 -12.94 -4.15
C ILE A 215 15.06 -12.18 -5.19
N PHE A 216 15.25 -10.90 -4.94
CA PHE A 216 16.03 -9.99 -5.76
C PHE A 216 17.09 -9.29 -4.91
N VAL A 217 18.21 -8.94 -5.55
CA VAL A 217 19.26 -8.14 -4.92
C VAL A 217 19.26 -6.75 -5.55
N SER A 218 19.01 -5.73 -4.72
CA SER A 218 19.15 -4.34 -5.15
C SER A 218 20.60 -3.89 -4.99
N CYS A 219 21.17 -3.39 -6.07
CA CYS A 219 22.54 -2.92 -6.10
C CYS A 219 22.72 -1.77 -7.10
N ARG A 220 23.84 -1.05 -6.96
CA ARG A 220 24.26 -0.11 -7.99
C ARG A 220 24.76 -0.84 -9.21
N ARG A 221 24.73 -0.15 -10.35
CA ARG A 221 25.21 -0.72 -11.64
C ARG A 221 26.64 -1.20 -11.55
N GLU A 222 27.51 -0.48 -10.85
CA GLU A 222 28.92 -0.80 -10.68
C GLU A 222 29.14 -2.07 -9.83
N GLN A 223 28.20 -2.40 -8.96
CA GLN A 223 28.26 -3.56 -8.08
C GLN A 223 27.64 -4.82 -8.71
N ALA A 224 26.93 -4.68 -9.83
CA ALA A 224 26.18 -5.80 -10.44
C ALA A 224 27.09 -6.99 -10.76
N GLY A 225 28.31 -6.76 -11.26
CA GLY A 225 29.28 -7.83 -11.54
C GLY A 225 29.68 -8.61 -10.29
N ALA A 226 29.87 -7.94 -9.15
CA ALA A 226 30.22 -8.58 -7.90
C ALA A 226 29.11 -9.47 -7.34
N TYR A 227 27.83 -9.09 -7.55
CA TYR A 227 26.67 -9.83 -7.02
C TYR A 227 26.11 -10.87 -8.00
N ALA A 228 26.56 -10.88 -9.26
CA ALA A 228 26.12 -11.87 -10.25
C ALA A 228 26.41 -13.32 -9.82
N GLU A 229 27.46 -13.53 -9.02
CA GLU A 229 27.85 -14.86 -8.50
C GLU A 229 26.82 -15.44 -7.49
N SER A 230 25.96 -14.61 -6.90
CA SER A 230 24.89 -15.09 -6.01
C SER A 230 23.83 -15.93 -6.73
N GLY A 231 23.77 -15.85 -8.06
CA GLY A 231 22.73 -16.49 -8.88
C GLY A 231 21.33 -15.88 -8.72
N LEU A 232 21.18 -14.83 -7.92
CA LEU A 232 19.90 -14.15 -7.70
C LEU A 232 19.66 -13.08 -8.76
N PRO A 233 18.40 -12.83 -9.16
CA PRO A 233 18.05 -11.72 -10.03
C PRO A 233 18.47 -10.37 -9.43
N LEU A 234 19.14 -9.53 -10.23
CA LEU A 234 19.61 -8.23 -9.81
C LEU A 234 18.63 -7.13 -10.22
N VAL A 235 18.33 -6.24 -9.29
CA VAL A 235 17.66 -4.97 -9.52
C VAL A 235 18.70 -3.86 -9.39
N THR A 236 19.20 -3.40 -10.54
CA THR A 236 20.08 -2.22 -10.55
C THR A 236 19.29 -0.94 -10.36
N ASP A 237 19.85 0.00 -9.61
CA ASP A 237 19.18 1.26 -9.31
C ASP A 237 18.91 2.07 -10.59
N ASP A 238 17.64 2.31 -10.86
CA ASP A 238 17.15 3.22 -11.90
C ASP A 238 16.98 4.66 -11.36
N TYR A 239 16.87 4.79 -10.03
CA TYR A 239 16.71 6.05 -9.30
C TYR A 239 17.99 6.31 -8.50
N LEU A 240 18.90 7.12 -9.08
CA LEU A 240 20.23 7.33 -8.55
C LEU A 240 20.23 8.36 -7.42
N GLY A 241 21.10 8.16 -6.43
CA GLY A 241 21.29 9.10 -5.33
C GLY A 241 20.23 9.11 -4.24
N MET A 242 19.22 8.25 -4.34
CA MET A 242 18.07 8.18 -3.40
C MET A 242 18.26 7.14 -2.29
N GLY A 243 19.44 6.55 -2.15
CA GLY A 243 19.70 5.52 -1.14
C GLY A 243 18.73 4.33 -1.24
N PRO A 244 18.24 3.80 -0.09
CA PRO A 244 17.33 2.65 -0.06
C PRO A 244 16.02 2.87 -0.83
N LEU A 245 15.51 4.10 -0.87
CA LEU A 245 14.33 4.46 -1.64
C LEU A 245 14.53 4.19 -3.14
N GLY A 246 15.71 4.50 -3.68
CA GLY A 246 16.05 4.26 -5.08
C GLY A 246 15.98 2.78 -5.45
N GLY A 247 16.52 1.91 -4.60
CA GLY A 247 16.43 0.45 -4.76
C GLY A 247 14.99 -0.07 -4.74
N LEU A 248 14.20 0.38 -3.76
CA LEU A 248 12.78 0.00 -3.67
C LEU A 248 11.97 0.48 -4.87
N LEU A 249 12.10 1.74 -5.28
CA LEU A 249 11.39 2.28 -6.45
C LEU A 249 11.80 1.57 -7.75
N SER A 250 13.07 1.17 -7.87
CA SER A 250 13.58 0.40 -9.01
C SER A 250 12.95 -0.99 -9.06
N ALA A 251 12.79 -1.64 -7.92
CA ALA A 251 12.12 -2.92 -7.79
C ALA A 251 10.62 -2.80 -8.14
N GLN A 252 9.92 -1.83 -7.56
CA GLN A 252 8.51 -1.55 -7.85
C GLN A 252 8.25 -1.11 -9.30
N ARG A 253 9.24 -0.54 -9.98
CA ARG A 253 9.12 -0.22 -11.41
C ARG A 253 9.16 -1.48 -12.27
N ARG A 254 10.00 -2.45 -11.92
CA ARG A 254 10.15 -3.71 -12.68
C ARG A 254 9.00 -4.67 -12.46
N HIS A 255 8.50 -4.72 -11.23
CA HIS A 255 7.39 -5.56 -10.81
C HIS A 255 6.35 -4.71 -10.06
N PRO A 256 5.57 -3.89 -10.80
CA PRO A 256 4.59 -2.98 -10.18
C PRO A 256 3.41 -3.70 -9.52
N GLU A 257 3.21 -4.98 -9.85
CA GLU A 257 2.17 -5.85 -9.29
C GLU A 257 2.56 -6.45 -7.94
N ALA A 258 3.84 -6.47 -7.57
CA ALA A 258 4.34 -7.17 -6.40
C ALA A 258 4.43 -6.27 -5.16
N ALA A 259 4.20 -6.86 -3.99
CA ALA A 259 4.64 -6.33 -2.72
C ALA A 259 6.09 -6.72 -2.47
N TRP A 260 6.83 -5.87 -1.75
CA TRP A 260 8.26 -6.04 -1.53
C TRP A 260 8.59 -6.14 -0.05
N LEU A 261 9.05 -7.30 0.40
CA LEU A 261 9.69 -7.46 1.69
C LEU A 261 11.15 -7.03 1.55
N VAL A 262 11.43 -5.84 2.01
CA VAL A 262 12.77 -5.25 2.00
C VAL A 262 13.52 -5.73 3.22
N ALA A 263 14.77 -6.17 3.04
CA ALA A 263 15.71 -6.44 4.10
C ALA A 263 17.11 -5.94 3.74
N ALA A 264 17.73 -5.16 4.61
CA ALA A 264 19.09 -4.69 4.41
C ALA A 264 20.12 -5.68 4.95
N CYS A 265 21.32 -5.67 4.37
CA CYS A 265 22.44 -6.50 4.81
C CYS A 265 23.14 -6.01 6.08
N ASP A 266 22.57 -5.06 6.81
CA ASP A 266 23.15 -4.53 8.06
C ASP A 266 22.48 -5.07 9.32
N PHE A 267 21.62 -6.10 9.19
CA PHE A 267 20.98 -6.84 10.29
C PHE A 267 21.56 -8.25 10.45
N PRO A 268 22.77 -8.43 11.03
CA PRO A 268 23.38 -9.76 11.14
C PRO A 268 22.66 -10.71 12.09
N PHE A 269 21.79 -10.19 12.96
CA PHE A 269 20.98 -10.97 13.91
C PHE A 269 19.58 -11.27 13.41
N LEU A 270 19.23 -10.84 12.17
CA LEU A 270 17.92 -11.09 11.61
C LEU A 270 17.67 -12.60 11.51
N ASP A 271 16.50 -13.03 11.95
CA ASP A 271 16.13 -14.44 12.01
C ASP A 271 14.80 -14.75 11.30
N ALA A 272 14.59 -16.04 11.03
CA ALA A 272 13.39 -16.52 10.32
C ALA A 272 12.11 -16.32 11.13
N TRP A 273 12.19 -16.23 12.46
CA TRP A 273 11.04 -15.98 13.33
C TRP A 273 10.57 -14.53 13.19
N THR A 274 11.51 -13.58 13.19
CA THR A 274 11.24 -12.15 13.00
C THR A 274 10.61 -11.92 11.62
N ILE A 275 11.19 -12.47 10.55
CA ILE A 275 10.62 -12.38 9.21
C ILE A 275 9.23 -13.03 9.15
N GLY A 276 9.05 -14.19 9.77
CA GLY A 276 7.75 -14.87 9.85
C GLY A 276 6.70 -14.04 10.58
N GLY A 277 7.08 -13.36 11.65
CA GLY A 277 6.21 -12.45 12.38
C GLY A 277 5.76 -11.25 11.53
N LEU A 278 6.69 -10.63 10.77
CA LEU A 278 6.36 -9.53 9.86
C LEU A 278 5.36 -9.95 8.78
N VAL A 279 5.63 -11.09 8.13
CA VAL A 279 4.74 -11.64 7.09
C VAL A 279 3.38 -12.03 7.66
N GLY A 280 3.35 -12.62 8.88
CA GLY A 280 2.09 -12.98 9.55
C GLY A 280 1.21 -11.80 9.93
N MET A 281 1.79 -10.61 10.07
CA MET A 281 1.09 -9.37 10.38
C MET A 281 0.84 -8.48 9.15
N ARG A 282 1.20 -8.96 7.94
CA ARG A 282 1.00 -8.22 6.70
C ARG A 282 -0.47 -7.79 6.55
N ASP A 283 -0.70 -6.50 6.40
CA ASP A 283 -1.99 -5.95 5.98
C ASP A 283 -1.86 -5.30 4.60
N PRO A 284 -2.20 -6.03 3.52
CA PRO A 284 -2.00 -5.54 2.17
C PRO A 284 -2.98 -4.42 1.77
N LEU A 285 -3.96 -4.09 2.61
CA LEU A 285 -4.81 -2.91 2.42
C LEU A 285 -4.13 -1.62 2.91
N ARG A 286 -3.01 -1.71 3.62
CA ARG A 286 -2.16 -0.59 4.02
C ARG A 286 -1.10 -0.28 2.94
N PHE A 287 -0.29 0.75 3.18
CA PHE A 287 0.84 1.07 2.31
C PHE A 287 2.07 0.21 2.60
N ALA A 288 2.22 -0.16 3.85
CA ALA A 288 3.31 -1.01 4.31
C ALA A 288 2.94 -1.74 5.61
N THR A 289 3.71 -2.78 5.93
CA THR A 289 3.75 -3.43 7.24
C THR A 289 5.17 -3.38 7.75
N ALA A 290 5.40 -2.76 8.91
CA ALA A 290 6.71 -2.50 9.46
C ALA A 290 6.80 -2.84 10.94
N PHE A 291 8.01 -3.15 11.40
CA PHE A 291 8.28 -3.20 12.82
C PHE A 291 8.56 -1.81 13.39
N ARG A 292 8.21 -1.64 14.65
CA ARG A 292 8.66 -0.51 15.48
C ARG A 292 9.29 -1.06 16.74
N LEU A 293 10.55 -0.71 16.94
CA LEU A 293 11.28 -1.13 18.14
C LEU A 293 10.71 -0.45 19.40
N PRO A 294 10.71 -1.13 20.53
CA PRO A 294 10.34 -0.55 21.81
C PRO A 294 11.13 0.74 22.08
N GLY A 295 10.42 1.81 22.42
CA GLY A 295 11.03 3.13 22.67
C GLY A 295 11.40 3.94 21.41
N SER A 296 11.21 3.40 20.20
CA SER A 296 11.37 4.15 18.96
C SER A 296 10.06 4.82 18.54
N GLU A 297 10.15 6.07 18.10
CA GLU A 297 9.01 6.76 17.49
C GLU A 297 8.81 6.38 16.02
N LEU A 298 9.87 5.88 15.36
CA LEU A 298 9.89 5.58 13.95
C LEU A 298 9.86 4.07 13.70
N PRO A 299 9.08 3.61 12.71
CA PRO A 299 9.14 2.24 12.21
C PRO A 299 10.49 1.98 11.51
N GLU A 300 10.93 0.70 11.53
CA GLU A 300 12.14 0.26 10.84
C GLU A 300 11.88 0.13 9.33
N PRO A 301 12.50 0.95 8.49
CA PRO A 301 12.19 0.98 7.06
C PRO A 301 12.90 -0.13 6.26
N LEU A 302 13.98 -0.69 6.78
CA LEU A 302 14.84 -1.64 6.07
C LEU A 302 14.60 -3.09 6.45
N CYS A 303 13.54 -3.35 7.25
CA CYS A 303 12.91 -4.66 7.45
C CYS A 303 11.39 -4.46 7.42
N THR A 304 10.84 -4.24 6.22
CA THR A 304 9.46 -3.77 6.02
C THR A 304 8.88 -4.34 4.73
N ILE A 305 7.58 -4.67 4.75
CA ILE A 305 6.83 -5.02 3.54
C ILE A 305 6.19 -3.74 2.99
N TYR A 306 6.53 -3.39 1.75
CA TYR A 306 5.94 -2.27 0.99
C TYR A 306 4.94 -2.82 -0.03
N GLU A 307 3.69 -2.42 0.07
CA GLU A 307 2.64 -2.86 -0.86
C GLU A 307 2.73 -2.09 -2.20
N PRO A 308 2.20 -2.63 -3.31
CA PRO A 308 2.28 -1.97 -4.64
C PRO A 308 1.76 -0.53 -4.64
N LYS A 309 0.70 -0.25 -3.88
CA LYS A 309 0.12 1.09 -3.77
C LYS A 309 1.04 2.12 -3.11
N SER A 310 2.09 1.70 -2.40
CA SER A 310 3.07 2.61 -1.78
C SER A 310 3.92 3.36 -2.80
N ARG A 311 4.06 2.82 -4.02
CA ARG A 311 4.95 3.38 -5.04
C ARG A 311 4.65 4.84 -5.37
N GLN A 312 3.37 5.16 -5.57
CA GLN A 312 3.00 6.50 -5.99
C GLN A 312 3.20 7.54 -4.88
N PRO A 313 2.77 7.31 -3.63
CA PRO A 313 3.11 8.20 -2.51
C PRO A 313 4.63 8.33 -2.26
N LEU A 314 5.43 7.27 -2.46
CA LEU A 314 6.88 7.34 -2.37
C LEU A 314 7.48 8.28 -3.44
N LEU A 315 6.98 8.23 -4.68
CA LEU A 315 7.37 9.15 -5.75
C LEU A 315 6.96 10.60 -5.43
N TYR A 316 5.80 10.82 -4.84
CA TYR A 316 5.39 12.16 -4.38
C TYR A 316 6.28 12.68 -3.24
N SER A 317 6.65 11.82 -2.29
CA SER A 317 7.57 12.16 -1.20
C SER A 317 8.92 12.63 -1.78
N HIS A 318 9.46 11.87 -2.74
CA HIS A 318 10.67 12.27 -3.47
C HIS A 318 10.52 13.60 -4.21
N ALA A 319 9.44 13.78 -4.96
CA ALA A 319 9.16 15.03 -5.68
C ALA A 319 9.04 16.23 -4.72
N GLY A 320 8.63 16.00 -3.48
CA GLY A 320 8.62 16.98 -2.38
C GLY A 320 9.98 17.16 -1.69
N GLY A 321 11.06 16.52 -2.18
CA GLY A 321 12.41 16.62 -1.63
C GLY A 321 12.69 15.73 -0.42
N CYS A 322 11.85 14.70 -0.17
CA CYS A 322 12.03 13.78 0.94
C CYS A 322 12.25 12.34 0.45
N ASP A 323 13.48 11.83 0.59
CA ASP A 323 13.90 10.48 0.21
C ASP A 323 13.94 9.50 1.39
N SER A 324 13.43 9.91 2.55
CA SER A 324 13.45 9.11 3.76
C SER A 324 12.29 8.12 3.81
N LEU A 325 12.61 6.82 3.73
CA LEU A 325 11.62 5.75 3.95
C LEU A 325 11.02 5.80 5.36
N SER A 326 11.81 6.18 6.39
CA SER A 326 11.29 6.35 7.76
C SER A 326 10.27 7.48 7.85
N ALA A 327 10.51 8.60 7.17
CA ALA A 327 9.56 9.71 7.09
C ALA A 327 8.28 9.28 6.36
N PHE A 328 8.42 8.55 5.25
CA PHE A 328 7.27 7.98 4.54
C PHE A 328 6.42 7.08 5.47
N LEU A 329 7.04 6.13 6.18
CA LEU A 329 6.33 5.23 7.08
C LEU A 329 5.63 5.97 8.23
N ARG A 330 6.27 7.04 8.76
CA ARG A 330 5.69 7.88 9.82
C ARG A 330 4.42 8.59 9.37
N HIS A 331 4.37 9.06 8.13
CA HIS A 331 3.27 9.88 7.61
C HIS A 331 2.25 9.09 6.78
N SER A 332 2.47 7.78 6.59
CA SER A 332 1.59 6.91 5.82
C SER A 332 0.76 6.01 6.71
N ARG A 333 -0.33 5.49 6.15
CA ARG A 333 -1.16 4.45 6.78
C ARG A 333 -0.48 3.09 6.64
N ILE A 334 0.15 2.63 7.71
CA ILE A 334 0.86 1.35 7.76
C ILE A 334 0.34 0.45 8.88
N ALA A 335 0.51 -0.85 8.71
CA ALA A 335 0.42 -1.79 9.82
C ALA A 335 1.74 -1.75 10.60
N VAL A 336 1.65 -1.63 11.91
CA VAL A 336 2.82 -1.58 12.81
C VAL A 336 2.77 -2.74 13.77
N ALA A 337 3.90 -3.45 13.88
CA ALA A 337 4.10 -4.53 14.82
C ALA A 337 5.31 -4.26 15.72
N GLU A 338 5.35 -4.87 16.89
CA GLU A 338 6.57 -4.97 17.68
C GLU A 338 7.27 -6.30 17.36
N PRO A 339 8.60 -6.32 17.13
CA PRO A 339 9.30 -7.56 16.90
C PRO A 339 9.37 -8.37 18.19
N ALA A 340 9.11 -9.68 18.12
CA ALA A 340 9.24 -10.57 19.27
C ALA A 340 10.70 -10.63 19.79
N ASN A 341 11.67 -10.45 18.89
CA ASN A 341 13.09 -10.32 19.22
C ASN A 341 13.62 -8.97 18.72
N PRO A 342 13.62 -7.90 19.54
CA PRO A 342 14.15 -6.60 19.15
C PRO A 342 15.63 -6.62 18.73
N ALA A 343 16.43 -7.54 19.26
CA ALA A 343 17.84 -7.68 18.90
C ALA A 343 18.04 -8.11 17.43
N ALA A 344 17.05 -8.78 16.82
CA ALA A 344 17.10 -9.18 15.42
C ALA A 344 17.22 -7.99 14.46
N LEU A 345 16.73 -6.82 14.87
CA LEU A 345 16.79 -5.57 14.09
C LEU A 345 17.93 -4.63 14.52
N ARG A 346 18.94 -5.17 15.21
CA ARG A 346 20.13 -4.38 15.59
C ARG A 346 21.03 -4.18 14.38
N ASN A 347 21.21 -2.91 13.98
CA ASN A 347 22.07 -2.51 12.87
C ASN A 347 23.55 -2.61 13.25
N VAL A 348 24.38 -3.03 12.29
CA VAL A 348 25.84 -3.00 12.37
C VAL A 348 26.38 -2.01 11.34
N ASN A 349 26.82 -0.84 11.82
CA ASN A 349 27.15 0.30 10.94
C ASN A 349 28.63 0.69 10.97
N ASP A 350 29.44 0.17 11.91
CA ASP A 350 30.86 0.45 12.06
C ASP A 350 31.66 -0.81 12.41
N LYS A 351 33.00 -0.67 12.42
CA LYS A 351 33.91 -1.80 12.66
C LYS A 351 33.82 -2.35 14.09
N GLU A 352 33.55 -1.50 15.07
CA GLU A 352 33.44 -1.93 16.47
C GLU A 352 32.18 -2.79 16.66
N ALA A 353 31.05 -2.31 16.17
CA ALA A 353 29.79 -3.08 16.16
C ALA A 353 29.93 -4.38 15.34
N MET A 354 30.70 -4.37 14.25
CA MET A 354 30.97 -5.58 13.46
C MET A 354 31.75 -6.62 14.26
N HIS A 355 32.85 -6.23 14.94
CA HIS A 355 33.62 -7.14 15.76
C HIS A 355 32.81 -7.70 16.94
N ALA A 356 31.99 -6.86 17.57
CA ALA A 356 31.09 -7.29 18.63
C ALA A 356 30.07 -8.32 18.12
N ALA A 357 29.45 -8.07 16.96
CA ALA A 357 28.50 -8.98 16.33
C ALA A 357 29.15 -10.31 15.92
N MET A 358 30.37 -10.28 15.36
CA MET A 358 31.10 -11.49 15.02
C MET A 358 31.40 -12.35 16.25
N HIS A 359 31.80 -11.73 17.38
CA HIS A 359 32.05 -12.44 18.64
C HIS A 359 30.77 -13.04 19.23
N GLU A 360 29.65 -12.30 19.13
CA GLU A 360 28.35 -12.76 19.64
C GLU A 360 27.78 -13.93 18.83
N LEU A 361 27.92 -13.89 17.50
CA LEU A 361 27.42 -14.93 16.60
C LEU A 361 28.36 -16.16 16.51
N ASN A 362 29.66 -16.03 16.89
CA ASN A 362 30.64 -17.11 16.85
C ASN A 362 31.41 -17.19 18.21
N PRO A 363 30.77 -17.54 19.31
CA PRO A 363 31.41 -17.52 20.64
C PRO A 363 32.58 -18.49 20.77
N ASP A 364 32.68 -19.52 19.90
CA ASP A 364 33.73 -20.56 19.96
C ASP A 364 35.04 -20.17 19.25
N THR A 365 35.08 -19.07 18.48
CA THR A 365 36.33 -18.66 17.81
C THR A 365 37.32 -17.92 18.69
N GLY A 366 36.99 -17.69 19.97
CA GLY A 366 37.85 -17.02 20.97
C GLY A 366 38.58 -17.96 21.95
N ARG A 367 38.49 -19.27 21.75
CA ARG A 367 39.22 -20.26 22.56
C ARG A 367 40.33 -20.92 21.74
N CYS A 368 41.41 -20.23 21.54
CA CYS A 368 42.72 -20.77 21.19
C CYS A 368 43.77 -20.21 22.14
#